data_8d84e4d7f1f9d7d7e17dca1a403df7da
#
_entry.id   8d84e4d7f1f9d7d7e17dca1a403df7da
#
_cell.length_a   1.000
_cell.length_b   1.000
_cell.length_c   1.000
_cell.angle_alpha   90.00
_cell.angle_beta   90.00
_cell.angle_gamma   90.00
#
_symmetry.space_group_name_H-M   'P 1'
#
loop_
_entity.id
_entity.type
_entity.pdbx_description
1 polymer ?
#
loop_
_entity_poly.entity_id
_entity_poly.type
_entity_poly.pdbx_seq_one_letter_code
_entity_poly.pdbx_strand_id
1 'polypeptide(L)'
;RSLEWALKHKKSILGGTLVLLIVALGMFFNMGQSFLPDFNEGSLTISAVCKPGVSLYENNNLGKIIERELLSIPEVTSTARRTGRGELDEHSQSTNGAEIDVNFELKDRSQEEFLADVREKLASVPGIASTVGQPLGHRIDHMLTGTRASIAIKIFGPDLTQLFMTANDIKAEIEGIEG
;
A
#
# COMPACT_ATOMS: atom_id res chain seq x y z
N ARG A 1 -10.90 48.67 25.93
CA ARG A 1 -11.53 47.74 26.92
C ARG A 1 -10.90 46.35 26.88
N SER A 2 -10.76 45.68 25.70
CA SER A 2 -10.15 44.33 25.59
C SER A 2 -8.66 44.33 25.94
N LEU A 3 -7.94 45.37 25.52
CA LEU A 3 -6.49 45.51 25.74
C LEU A 3 -6.19 45.77 27.23
N GLU A 4 -6.97 46.65 27.90
CA GLU A 4 -6.80 46.91 29.32
C GLU A 4 -7.09 45.69 30.18
N TRP A 5 -8.11 44.91 29.82
CA TRP A 5 -8.44 43.66 30.49
C TRP A 5 -7.30 42.63 30.30
N ALA A 6 -6.76 42.52 29.09
CA ALA A 6 -5.64 41.62 28.78
C ALA A 6 -4.37 42.00 29.57
N LEU A 7 -4.04 43.29 29.65
CA LEU A 7 -2.91 43.76 30.43
C LEU A 7 -3.07 43.53 31.93
N LYS A 8 -4.30 43.63 32.43
CA LYS A 8 -4.60 43.36 33.84
C LYS A 8 -4.47 41.87 34.19
N HIS A 9 -4.79 40.99 33.25
CA HIS A 9 -4.76 39.54 33.43
C HIS A 9 -3.58 38.86 32.71
N LYS A 10 -2.49 39.58 32.45
CA LYS A 10 -1.33 39.11 31.67
C LYS A 10 -0.78 37.75 32.10
N LYS A 11 -0.69 37.50 33.43
CA LYS A 11 -0.19 36.21 33.95
C LYS A 11 -1.11 35.03 33.62
N SER A 12 -2.42 35.24 33.71
CA SER A 12 -3.42 34.20 33.37
C SER A 12 -3.44 33.92 31.87
N ILE A 13 -3.32 34.97 31.04
CA ILE A 13 -3.25 34.83 29.58
C ILE A 13 -1.96 34.09 29.17
N LEU A 14 -0.81 34.49 29.74
CA LEU A 14 0.45 33.82 29.48
C LEU A 14 0.41 32.34 29.91
N GLY A 15 -0.12 32.06 31.09
CA GLY A 15 -0.28 30.71 31.58
C GLY A 15 -1.21 29.87 30.71
N GLY A 16 -2.36 30.42 30.30
CA GLY A 16 -3.27 29.75 29.38
C GLY A 16 -2.65 29.46 27.98
N THR A 17 -1.93 30.45 27.45
CA THR A 17 -1.21 30.25 26.16
C THR A 17 -0.12 29.19 26.26
N LEU A 18 0.61 29.17 27.40
CA LEU A 18 1.64 28.16 27.63
C LEU A 18 1.04 26.75 27.72
N VAL A 19 -0.09 26.59 28.42
CA VAL A 19 -0.80 25.32 28.53
C VAL A 19 -1.29 24.87 27.15
N LEU A 20 -1.90 25.77 26.36
CA LEU A 20 -2.32 25.47 25.00
C LEU A 20 -1.15 25.05 24.09
N LEU A 21 -0.01 25.70 24.23
CA LEU A 21 1.21 25.34 23.48
C LEU A 21 1.70 23.95 23.85
N ILE A 22 1.72 23.60 25.14
CA ILE A 22 2.13 22.26 25.60
C ILE A 22 1.17 21.19 25.06
N VAL A 23 -0.13 21.44 25.11
CA VAL A 23 -1.14 20.53 24.56
C VAL A 23 -0.98 20.37 23.06
N ALA A 24 -0.78 21.46 22.33
CA ALA A 24 -0.57 21.43 20.87
C ALA A 24 0.69 20.65 20.49
N LEU A 25 1.81 20.85 21.22
CA LEU A 25 3.03 20.08 21.02
C LEU A 25 2.82 18.60 21.35
N GLY A 26 2.13 18.27 22.43
CA GLY A 26 1.79 16.89 22.77
C GLY A 26 0.94 16.21 21.70
N MET A 27 -0.04 16.90 21.13
CA MET A 27 -0.83 16.40 20.01
C MET A 27 0.03 16.23 18.76
N PHE A 28 0.91 17.17 18.46
CA PHE A 28 1.78 17.10 17.27
C PHE A 28 2.68 15.88 17.27
N PHE A 29 3.27 15.51 18.40
CA PHE A 29 4.11 14.30 18.51
C PHE A 29 3.33 12.98 18.43
N ASN A 30 2.02 13.02 18.68
CA ASN A 30 1.14 11.85 18.54
C ASN A 30 0.44 11.77 17.17
N MET A 31 0.61 12.77 16.32
CA MET A 31 0.06 12.72 14.95
C MET A 31 0.96 11.83 14.08
N GLY A 32 0.36 10.82 13.45
CA GLY A 32 1.03 10.03 12.42
C GLY A 32 1.51 10.94 11.26
N GLN A 33 2.65 10.61 10.71
CA GLN A 33 3.19 11.32 9.53
C GLN A 33 2.91 10.46 8.30
N SER A 34 2.07 10.95 7.39
CA SER A 34 1.93 10.41 6.05
C SER A 34 2.59 11.36 5.07
N PHE A 35 3.44 10.83 4.19
CA PHE A 35 4.11 11.63 3.16
C PHE A 35 3.13 12.16 2.11
N LEU A 36 2.07 11.42 1.87
CA LEU A 36 0.98 11.78 0.95
C LEU A 36 -0.36 11.61 1.64
N PRO A 37 -1.29 12.54 1.46
CA PRO A 37 -2.67 12.31 1.86
C PRO A 37 -3.26 11.16 1.03
N ASP A 38 -4.19 10.41 1.61
CA ASP A 38 -4.91 9.37 0.92
C ASP A 38 -5.81 10.00 -0.14
N PHE A 39 -5.41 9.90 -1.40
CA PHE A 39 -6.23 10.29 -2.53
C PHE A 39 -7.09 9.10 -2.96
N ASN A 40 -8.38 9.32 -3.11
CA ASN A 40 -9.22 8.34 -3.80
C ASN A 40 -9.12 8.61 -5.30
N GLU A 41 -8.27 7.85 -5.99
CA GLU A 41 -8.05 7.98 -7.43
C GLU A 41 -9.13 7.25 -8.25
N GLY A 42 -10.11 6.57 -7.61
CA GLY A 42 -11.09 5.73 -8.29
C GLY A 42 -10.45 4.53 -9.02
N SER A 43 -9.20 4.26 -8.74
CA SER A 43 -8.43 3.17 -9.34
C SER A 43 -7.45 2.56 -8.35
N LEU A 44 -7.14 1.26 -8.55
CA LEU A 44 -6.11 0.53 -7.83
C LEU A 44 -5.11 -0.04 -8.81
N THR A 45 -3.85 -0.14 -8.39
CA THR A 45 -2.82 -0.93 -9.05
C THR A 45 -2.47 -2.13 -8.17
N ILE A 46 -2.66 -3.32 -8.72
CA ILE A 46 -2.37 -4.59 -8.05
C ILE A 46 -1.14 -5.19 -8.69
N SER A 47 -0.09 -5.39 -7.89
CA SER A 47 1.08 -6.16 -8.30
C SER A 47 0.87 -7.61 -7.89
N ALA A 48 0.89 -8.52 -8.85
CA ALA A 48 0.79 -9.96 -8.63
C ALA A 48 2.09 -10.64 -9.07
N VAL A 49 2.71 -11.39 -8.17
CA VAL A 49 3.98 -12.08 -8.42
C VAL A 49 3.79 -13.57 -8.17
N CYS A 50 4.01 -14.37 -9.19
CA CYS A 50 4.03 -15.82 -9.11
C CYS A 50 5.39 -16.33 -8.60
N LYS A 51 5.46 -17.62 -8.25
CA LYS A 51 6.72 -18.27 -7.88
C LYS A 51 7.77 -18.11 -8.98
N PRO A 52 9.05 -17.96 -8.64
CA PRO A 52 10.12 -17.94 -9.63
C PRO A 52 10.10 -19.21 -10.50
N GLY A 53 10.33 -19.05 -11.81
CA GLY A 53 10.32 -20.16 -12.77
C GLY A 53 8.96 -20.44 -13.41
N VAL A 54 7.90 -19.75 -13.03
CA VAL A 54 6.60 -19.82 -13.71
C VAL A 54 6.72 -19.27 -15.12
N SER A 55 6.15 -19.98 -16.11
CA SER A 55 6.14 -19.54 -17.50
C SER A 55 5.19 -18.34 -17.69
N LEU A 56 5.46 -17.54 -18.73
CA LEU A 56 4.57 -16.44 -19.10
C LEU A 56 3.14 -16.90 -19.38
N TYR A 57 2.98 -18.11 -19.96
CA TYR A 57 1.67 -18.71 -20.24
C TYR A 57 0.89 -18.96 -18.94
N GLU A 58 1.53 -19.58 -17.95
CA GLU A 58 0.90 -19.87 -16.66
C GLU A 58 0.62 -18.59 -15.86
N ASN A 59 1.56 -17.64 -15.86
CA ASN A 59 1.31 -16.33 -15.26
C ASN A 59 0.10 -15.62 -15.90
N ASN A 60 -0.04 -15.72 -17.23
CA ASN A 60 -1.20 -15.17 -17.93
C ASN A 60 -2.52 -15.89 -17.54
N ASN A 61 -2.49 -17.20 -17.31
CA ASN A 61 -3.66 -17.96 -16.84
C ASN A 61 -4.07 -17.53 -15.40
N LEU A 62 -3.10 -17.43 -14.50
CA LEU A 62 -3.33 -16.93 -13.14
C LEU A 62 -3.88 -15.49 -13.16
N GLY A 63 -3.32 -14.64 -14.02
CA GLY A 63 -3.82 -13.29 -14.21
C GLY A 63 -5.30 -13.23 -14.66
N LYS A 64 -5.74 -14.14 -15.52
CA LYS A 64 -7.17 -14.24 -15.90
C LYS A 64 -8.07 -14.65 -14.75
N ILE A 65 -7.56 -15.49 -13.83
CA ILE A 65 -8.30 -15.88 -12.64
C ILE A 65 -8.46 -14.66 -11.73
N ILE A 66 -7.37 -13.92 -11.50
CA ILE A 66 -7.39 -12.68 -10.69
C ILE A 66 -8.39 -11.67 -11.27
N GLU A 67 -8.35 -11.41 -12.58
CA GLU A 67 -9.27 -10.48 -13.24
C GLU A 67 -10.74 -10.91 -13.07
N ARG A 68 -11.02 -12.21 -13.13
CA ARG A 68 -12.36 -12.75 -12.91
C ARG A 68 -12.85 -12.53 -11.48
N GLU A 69 -11.98 -12.81 -10.49
CA GLU A 69 -12.30 -12.58 -9.09
C GLU A 69 -12.53 -11.09 -8.80
N LEU A 70 -11.69 -10.22 -9.33
CA LEU A 70 -11.86 -8.77 -9.19
C LEU A 70 -13.14 -8.27 -9.84
N LEU A 71 -13.47 -8.71 -11.06
CA LEU A 71 -14.69 -8.34 -11.77
C LEU A 71 -15.96 -8.93 -11.13
N SER A 72 -15.84 -9.88 -10.19
CA SER A 72 -16.97 -10.36 -9.38
C SER A 72 -17.40 -9.37 -8.30
N ILE A 73 -16.57 -8.36 -8.00
CA ILE A 73 -16.84 -7.31 -7.02
C ILE A 73 -17.71 -6.23 -7.68
N PRO A 74 -18.88 -5.88 -7.13
CA PRO A 74 -19.86 -5.00 -7.81
C PRO A 74 -19.36 -3.57 -8.10
N GLU A 75 -18.37 -3.08 -7.35
CA GLU A 75 -17.76 -1.77 -7.53
C GLU A 75 -16.71 -1.73 -8.62
N VAL A 76 -16.15 -2.89 -9.00
CA VAL A 76 -15.13 -2.96 -10.05
C VAL A 76 -15.80 -2.79 -11.41
N THR A 77 -15.40 -1.75 -12.13
CA THR A 77 -15.97 -1.41 -13.45
C THR A 77 -15.14 -1.99 -14.60
N SER A 78 -13.82 -2.02 -14.45
CA SER A 78 -12.93 -2.57 -15.49
C SER A 78 -11.57 -2.94 -14.91
N THR A 79 -10.89 -3.87 -15.59
CA THR A 79 -9.52 -4.28 -15.29
C THR A 79 -8.67 -4.22 -16.55
N ALA A 80 -7.39 -3.84 -16.41
CA ALA A 80 -6.41 -3.91 -17.47
C ALA A 80 -5.10 -4.51 -16.91
N ARG A 81 -4.54 -5.52 -17.58
CA ARG A 81 -3.40 -6.27 -17.07
C ARG A 81 -2.21 -6.22 -18.00
N ARG A 82 -1.05 -6.01 -17.43
CA ARG A 82 0.27 -6.18 -18.05
C ARG A 82 0.93 -7.41 -17.44
N THR A 83 1.32 -8.38 -18.26
CA THR A 83 1.94 -9.63 -17.79
C THR A 83 3.34 -9.76 -18.37
N GLY A 84 4.32 -10.02 -17.51
CA GLY A 84 5.71 -10.20 -17.91
C GLY A 84 6.41 -8.91 -18.30
N ARG A 85 7.46 -9.04 -19.13
CA ARG A 85 8.35 -7.95 -19.53
C ARG A 85 7.97 -7.37 -20.89
N GLY A 86 7.71 -6.06 -20.94
CA GLY A 86 7.71 -5.30 -22.18
C GLY A 86 9.14 -4.92 -22.58
N GLU A 87 9.51 -5.06 -23.87
CA GLU A 87 10.89 -4.76 -24.33
C GLU A 87 11.32 -3.30 -24.17
N LEU A 88 10.36 -2.37 -24.12
CA LEU A 88 10.58 -0.92 -24.00
C LEU A 88 9.96 -0.32 -22.72
N ASP A 89 9.57 -1.15 -21.76
CA ASP A 89 8.96 -0.67 -20.52
C ASP A 89 10.05 -0.32 -19.50
N GLU A 90 9.99 0.89 -18.97
CA GLU A 90 10.86 1.35 -17.88
C GLU A 90 10.69 0.48 -16.62
N HIS A 91 9.51 -0.13 -16.45
CA HIS A 91 9.18 -1.05 -15.36
C HIS A 91 9.37 -2.51 -15.78
N SER A 92 10.59 -2.87 -16.12
CA SER A 92 10.96 -4.24 -16.48
C SER A 92 10.57 -5.24 -15.39
N GLN A 93 9.55 -6.05 -15.66
CA GLN A 93 9.14 -7.17 -14.80
C GLN A 93 9.72 -8.48 -15.30
N SER A 94 9.94 -9.44 -14.39
CA SER A 94 10.23 -10.81 -14.79
C SER A 94 8.97 -11.50 -15.33
N THR A 95 9.14 -12.62 -16.01
CA THR A 95 8.06 -13.41 -16.61
C THR A 95 6.99 -13.87 -15.61
N ASN A 96 7.33 -13.93 -14.32
CA ASN A 96 6.46 -14.29 -13.21
C ASN A 96 5.70 -13.11 -12.58
N GLY A 97 5.93 -11.87 -13.05
CA GLY A 97 5.23 -10.68 -12.56
C GLY A 97 4.07 -10.27 -13.46
N ALA A 98 3.01 -9.74 -12.85
CA ALA A 98 1.91 -9.08 -13.53
C ALA A 98 1.48 -7.85 -12.74
N GLU A 99 0.99 -6.84 -13.45
CA GLU A 99 0.43 -5.62 -12.88
C GLU A 99 -0.96 -5.42 -13.44
N ILE A 100 -1.92 -5.19 -12.56
CA ILE A 100 -3.34 -5.11 -12.91
C ILE A 100 -3.86 -3.76 -12.43
N ASP A 101 -4.25 -2.92 -13.36
CA ASP A 101 -4.96 -1.69 -13.08
C ASP A 101 -6.45 -1.98 -12.99
N VAL A 102 -7.09 -1.55 -11.92
CA VAL A 102 -8.50 -1.79 -11.60
C VAL A 102 -9.19 -0.45 -11.42
N ASN A 103 -10.20 -0.17 -12.23
CA ASN A 103 -11.08 0.98 -12.03
C ASN A 103 -12.31 0.54 -11.23
N PHE A 104 -12.72 1.36 -10.27
CA PHE A 104 -13.85 1.07 -9.41
C PHE A 104 -14.65 2.34 -9.09
N GLU A 105 -15.92 2.15 -8.75
CA GLU A 105 -16.81 3.20 -8.26
C GLU A 105 -17.43 2.74 -6.95
N LEU A 106 -17.06 3.40 -5.84
CA LEU A 106 -17.66 3.12 -4.54
C LEU A 106 -19.14 3.52 -4.55
N LYS A 107 -20.00 2.62 -4.04
CA LYS A 107 -21.44 2.84 -3.93
C LYS A 107 -21.84 3.11 -2.48
N ASP A 108 -22.13 2.03 -1.75
CA ASP A 108 -22.73 2.10 -0.41
C ASP A 108 -21.74 1.79 0.72
N ARG A 109 -20.58 1.23 0.42
CA ARG A 109 -19.58 0.82 1.42
C ARG A 109 -18.32 1.70 1.42
N SER A 110 -17.61 1.66 2.53
CA SER A 110 -16.37 2.42 2.69
C SER A 110 -15.24 1.87 1.80
N GLN A 111 -14.23 2.71 1.54
CA GLN A 111 -13.04 2.28 0.80
C GLN A 111 -12.29 1.16 1.53
N GLU A 112 -12.27 1.17 2.86
CA GLU A 112 -11.62 0.12 3.66
C GLU A 112 -12.29 -1.23 3.49
N GLU A 113 -13.62 -1.28 3.53
CA GLU A 113 -14.41 -2.50 3.29
C GLU A 113 -14.22 -3.04 1.87
N PHE A 114 -14.19 -2.15 0.88
CA PHE A 114 -13.89 -2.52 -0.50
C PHE A 114 -12.48 -3.10 -0.64
N LEU A 115 -11.46 -2.47 -0.05
CA LEU A 115 -10.09 -2.95 -0.09
C LEU A 115 -9.91 -4.29 0.66
N ALA A 116 -10.66 -4.50 1.74
CA ALA A 116 -10.65 -5.78 2.46
C ALA A 116 -11.19 -6.91 1.57
N ASP A 117 -12.30 -6.68 0.86
CA ASP A 117 -12.90 -7.63 -0.09
C ASP A 117 -11.93 -7.93 -1.27
N VAL A 118 -11.29 -6.90 -1.83
CA VAL A 118 -10.26 -7.07 -2.86
C VAL A 118 -9.12 -7.95 -2.37
N ARG A 119 -8.62 -7.72 -1.14
CA ARG A 119 -7.54 -8.54 -0.55
C ARG A 119 -7.99 -9.98 -0.31
N GLU A 120 -9.22 -10.19 0.17
CA GLU A 120 -9.79 -11.53 0.38
C GLU A 120 -9.89 -12.30 -0.93
N LYS A 121 -10.40 -11.67 -1.99
CA LYS A 121 -10.47 -12.25 -3.33
C LYS A 121 -9.09 -12.63 -3.88
N LEU A 122 -8.11 -11.76 -3.73
CA LEU A 122 -6.74 -12.03 -4.15
C LEU A 122 -6.09 -13.16 -3.35
N ALA A 123 -6.33 -13.23 -2.04
CA ALA A 123 -5.83 -14.31 -1.17
C ALA A 123 -6.42 -15.68 -1.54
N SER A 124 -7.62 -15.72 -2.14
CA SER A 124 -8.23 -16.97 -2.61
C SER A 124 -7.52 -17.60 -3.83
N VAL A 125 -6.69 -16.82 -4.56
CA VAL A 125 -5.96 -17.30 -5.75
C VAL A 125 -4.62 -17.91 -5.32
N PRO A 126 -4.44 -19.25 -5.43
CA PRO A 126 -3.23 -19.89 -4.95
C PRO A 126 -2.03 -19.61 -5.86
N GLY A 127 -0.84 -19.57 -5.27
CA GLY A 127 0.43 -19.49 -6.02
C GLY A 127 0.87 -18.10 -6.42
N ILE A 128 0.18 -17.05 -5.97
CA ILE A 128 0.56 -15.66 -6.16
C ILE A 128 0.81 -14.94 -4.83
N ALA A 129 1.71 -13.98 -4.86
CA ALA A 129 1.82 -12.94 -3.84
C ALA A 129 1.31 -11.64 -4.46
N SER A 130 0.34 -10.99 -3.82
CA SER A 130 -0.27 -9.77 -4.34
C SER A 130 -0.08 -8.60 -3.38
N THR A 131 0.15 -7.42 -3.95
CA THR A 131 0.18 -6.13 -3.24
C THR A 131 -0.83 -5.20 -3.88
N VAL A 132 -1.70 -4.63 -3.07
CA VAL A 132 -2.74 -3.68 -3.51
C VAL A 132 -2.32 -2.27 -3.12
N GLY A 133 -2.27 -1.37 -4.07
CA GLY A 133 -1.94 0.04 -3.85
C GLY A 133 -2.73 0.95 -4.77
N GLN A 134 -2.62 2.26 -4.55
CA GLN A 134 -3.12 3.25 -5.47
C GLN A 134 -2.05 3.57 -6.52
N PRO A 135 -2.40 3.94 -7.77
CA PRO A 135 -1.44 4.15 -8.84
C PRO A 135 -0.32 5.14 -8.49
N LEU A 136 -0.66 6.27 -7.88
CA LEU A 136 0.32 7.29 -7.50
C LEU A 136 1.21 6.79 -6.35
N GLY A 137 0.62 6.25 -5.28
CA GLY A 137 1.34 5.66 -4.16
C GLY A 137 2.28 4.55 -4.62
N HIS A 138 1.80 3.66 -5.47
CA HIS A 138 2.57 2.56 -6.04
C HIS A 138 3.81 3.02 -6.83
N ARG A 139 3.69 4.10 -7.62
CA ARG A 139 4.83 4.71 -8.34
C ARG A 139 5.85 5.32 -7.39
N ILE A 140 5.39 6.02 -6.36
CA ILE A 140 6.26 6.65 -5.37
C ILE A 140 7.00 5.60 -4.55
N ASP A 141 6.30 4.57 -4.08
CA ASP A 141 6.92 3.45 -3.36
C ASP A 141 8.01 2.78 -4.20
N HIS A 142 7.73 2.52 -5.48
CA HIS A 142 8.71 1.96 -6.40
C HIS A 142 9.95 2.86 -6.57
N MET A 143 9.77 4.16 -6.66
CA MET A 143 10.87 5.12 -6.79
C MET A 143 11.71 5.23 -5.51
N LEU A 144 11.07 5.17 -4.33
CA LEU A 144 11.75 5.36 -3.04
C LEU A 144 12.41 4.06 -2.54
N THR A 145 11.71 2.94 -2.63
CA THR A 145 12.18 1.66 -2.07
C THR A 145 12.80 0.73 -3.12
N GLY A 146 12.55 0.98 -4.40
CA GLY A 146 12.90 0.09 -5.51
C GLY A 146 12.09 -1.21 -5.50
N THR A 147 11.01 -1.25 -4.71
CA THR A 147 10.06 -2.37 -4.63
C THR A 147 8.64 -1.84 -4.77
N ARG A 148 7.66 -2.75 -4.85
CA ARG A 148 6.24 -2.38 -5.00
C ARG A 148 5.50 -2.39 -3.67
N ALA A 149 6.20 -2.10 -2.59
CA ALA A 149 5.66 -2.06 -1.25
C ALA A 149 6.20 -0.83 -0.52
N SER A 150 5.40 -0.25 0.35
CA SER A 150 5.76 0.92 1.17
C SER A 150 6.90 0.60 2.13
N ILE A 151 7.00 -0.66 2.57
CA ILE A 151 8.08 -1.16 3.42
C ILE A 151 8.78 -2.30 2.69
N ALA A 152 10.10 -2.21 2.54
CA ALA A 152 10.93 -3.22 1.91
C ALA A 152 12.05 -3.69 2.86
N ILE A 153 12.02 -4.97 3.22
CA ILE A 153 13.11 -5.61 3.97
C ILE A 153 14.03 -6.29 2.97
N LYS A 154 15.25 -5.78 2.82
CA LYS A 154 16.23 -6.31 1.87
C LYS A 154 17.26 -7.15 2.62
N ILE A 155 17.41 -8.42 2.22
CA ILE A 155 18.37 -9.35 2.78
C ILE A 155 19.47 -9.59 1.75
N PHE A 156 20.73 -9.48 2.16
CA PHE A 156 21.88 -9.65 1.28
C PHE A 156 22.74 -10.81 1.76
N GLY A 157 23.21 -11.64 0.84
CA GLY A 157 24.10 -12.76 1.14
C GLY A 157 24.54 -13.48 -0.13
N PRO A 158 25.57 -14.33 -0.03
CA PRO A 158 26.10 -15.06 -1.19
C PRO A 158 25.30 -16.34 -1.53
N ASP A 159 24.50 -16.87 -0.60
CA ASP A 159 23.78 -18.13 -0.75
C ASP A 159 22.27 -17.90 -0.86
N LEU A 160 21.69 -18.23 -2.01
CA LEU A 160 20.27 -18.06 -2.29
C LEU A 160 19.38 -18.92 -1.38
N THR A 161 19.83 -20.11 -0.99
CA THR A 161 19.04 -21.00 -0.11
C THR A 161 18.95 -20.42 1.28
N GLN A 162 20.06 -19.91 1.81
CA GLN A 162 20.06 -19.23 3.10
C GLN A 162 19.23 -17.95 3.07
N LEU A 163 19.34 -17.16 2.00
CA LEU A 163 18.52 -15.95 1.82
C LEU A 163 17.02 -16.27 1.82
N PHE A 164 16.63 -17.34 1.13
CA PHE A 164 15.23 -17.76 1.08
C PHE A 164 14.72 -18.24 2.45
N MET A 165 15.51 -19.03 3.17
CA MET A 165 15.17 -19.48 4.53
C MET A 165 15.01 -18.28 5.48
N THR A 166 16.01 -17.40 5.52
CA THR A 166 15.97 -16.19 6.36
C THR A 166 14.78 -15.28 6.01
N ALA A 167 14.44 -15.14 4.73
CA ALA A 167 13.27 -14.36 4.31
C ALA A 167 11.95 -14.95 4.81
N ASN A 168 11.84 -16.29 4.80
CA ASN A 168 10.66 -16.97 5.36
C ASN A 168 10.58 -16.85 6.88
N ASP A 169 11.71 -16.94 7.59
CA ASP A 169 11.76 -16.77 9.03
C ASP A 169 11.33 -15.35 9.43
N ILE A 170 11.85 -14.32 8.75
CA ILE A 170 11.45 -12.93 8.97
C ILE A 170 9.97 -12.74 8.66
N LYS A 171 9.47 -13.33 7.55
CA LYS A 171 8.06 -13.26 7.20
C LYS A 171 7.19 -13.83 8.32
N ALA A 172 7.54 -14.99 8.87
CA ALA A 172 6.78 -15.63 9.95
C ALA A 172 6.74 -14.77 11.23
N GLU A 173 7.86 -14.10 11.56
CA GLU A 173 7.95 -13.21 12.73
C GLU A 173 7.08 -11.95 12.57
N ILE A 174 6.98 -11.40 11.36
CA ILE A 174 6.21 -10.16 11.14
C ILE A 174 4.72 -10.41 10.88
N GLU A 175 4.30 -11.64 10.51
CA GLU A 175 2.87 -11.97 10.28
C GLU A 175 2.00 -11.75 11.53
N GLY A 176 2.58 -11.73 12.74
CA GLY A 176 1.88 -11.48 13.99
C GLY A 176 1.86 -10.03 14.46
N ILE A 177 2.46 -9.10 13.72
CA ILE A 177 2.53 -7.68 14.10
C ILE A 177 1.30 -6.98 13.52
N GLU A 178 0.46 -6.45 14.42
CA GLU A 178 -0.67 -5.60 14.03
C GLU A 178 -0.14 -4.21 13.59
N GLY A 179 -0.50 -3.77 12.36
CA GLY A 179 -0.14 -2.46 11.82
C GLY A 179 -0.75 -2.20 10.46
#